data_28a446b9033c385112570ff408c9593e
#
_entry.id   28a446b9033c385112570ff408c9593e
#
_cell.length_a   1.000
_cell.length_b   1.000
_cell.length_c   1.000
_cell.angle_alpha   90.00
_cell.angle_beta   90.00
_cell.angle_gamma   90.00
#
_symmetry.space_group_name_H-M   'P 1'
#
loop_
_entity.id
_entity.type
_entity.pdbx_description
1 polymer ?
#
loop_
_entity_poly.entity_id
_entity_poly.type
_entity_poly.pdbx_seq_one_letter_code
_entity_poly.pdbx_strand_id
1 'polypeptide(L)'
;RDAPQAGLARMLRLHLALHALPGAGLPGLHPRLAARIGAAPLVAARRGALLAGLAALPPGDRLCHGDFHPFNILGPPGAEQVIDWADAASGAPLADACRTSVLIAPVDAALARAYLDHYVRAAGADPAEAASWLPIVAAARLGEAIPGEEAALRPLAEGARPGG
;
A
#
# COMPACT_ATOMS: atom_id res chain seq x y z
N ARG A 1 3.25 6.94 -26.30
CA ARG A 1 4.33 6.83 -25.27
C ARG A 1 3.98 7.58 -23.96
N ASP A 2 3.07 8.57 -23.99
CA ASP A 2 2.82 9.46 -22.83
C ASP A 2 1.71 8.97 -21.88
N ALA A 3 0.85 8.05 -22.31
CA ALA A 3 -0.32 7.60 -21.52
C ALA A 3 0.03 6.91 -20.18
N PRO A 4 1.01 5.99 -20.09
CA PRO A 4 1.37 5.36 -18.81
C PRO A 4 1.98 6.34 -17.81
N GLN A 5 2.81 7.28 -18.29
CA GLN A 5 3.42 8.31 -17.43
C GLN A 5 2.39 9.31 -16.91
N ALA A 6 1.43 9.71 -17.74
CA ALA A 6 0.33 10.57 -17.33
C ALA A 6 -0.56 9.88 -16.28
N GLY A 7 -0.82 8.59 -16.44
CA GLY A 7 -1.55 7.78 -15.46
C GLY A 7 -0.84 7.72 -14.10
N LEU A 8 0.47 7.46 -14.11
CA LEU A 8 1.28 7.42 -12.90
C LEU A 8 1.30 8.78 -12.20
N ALA A 9 1.54 9.87 -12.92
CA ALA A 9 1.55 11.22 -12.36
C ALA A 9 0.19 11.59 -11.75
N ARG A 10 -0.90 11.18 -12.39
CA ARG A 10 -2.28 11.34 -11.89
C ARG A 10 -2.48 10.62 -10.55
N MET A 11 -2.08 9.35 -10.48
CA MET A 11 -2.17 8.57 -9.24
C MET A 11 -1.38 9.23 -8.11
N LEU A 12 -0.13 9.61 -8.36
CA LEU A 12 0.73 10.23 -7.36
C LEU A 12 0.12 11.53 -6.82
N ARG A 13 -0.33 12.42 -7.70
CA ARG A 13 -0.96 13.68 -7.31
C ARG A 13 -2.19 13.47 -6.41
N LEU A 14 -3.07 12.55 -6.79
CA LEU A 14 -4.27 12.27 -6.02
C LEU A 14 -3.95 11.63 -4.68
N HIS A 15 -3.06 10.64 -4.65
CA HIS A 15 -2.72 9.96 -3.41
C HIS A 15 -2.02 10.87 -2.40
N LEU A 16 -1.09 11.70 -2.85
CA LEU A 16 -0.46 12.73 -2.00
C LEU A 16 -1.48 13.74 -1.47
N ALA A 17 -2.46 14.13 -2.28
CA ALA A 17 -3.54 15.02 -1.84
C ALA A 17 -4.43 14.37 -0.77
N LEU A 18 -4.75 13.08 -0.90
CA LEU A 18 -5.47 12.32 0.13
C LEU A 18 -4.67 12.26 1.44
N HIS A 19 -3.40 11.95 1.37
CA HIS A 19 -2.53 11.85 2.53
C HIS A 19 -2.24 13.19 3.22
N ALA A 20 -2.56 14.32 2.60
CA ALA A 20 -2.55 15.63 3.26
C ALA A 20 -3.74 15.82 4.22
N LEU A 21 -4.80 15.03 4.07
CA LEU A 21 -6.01 15.11 4.88
C LEU A 21 -5.87 14.30 6.18
N PRO A 22 -6.51 14.72 7.29
CA PRO A 22 -6.54 13.94 8.52
C PRO A 22 -7.43 12.71 8.37
N GLY A 23 -7.04 11.60 9.00
CA GLY A 23 -7.84 10.37 9.08
C GLY A 23 -8.80 10.32 10.29
N ALA A 24 -9.09 11.47 10.90
CA ALA A 24 -9.88 11.55 12.12
C ALA A 24 -11.28 10.89 11.96
N GLY A 25 -11.65 10.07 12.94
CA GLY A 25 -12.92 9.35 12.93
C GLY A 25 -12.93 8.04 12.15
N LEU A 26 -11.87 7.71 11.43
CA LEU A 26 -11.73 6.43 10.73
C LEU A 26 -11.09 5.35 11.63
N PRO A 27 -11.35 4.06 11.34
CA PRO A 27 -10.66 2.96 12.02
C PRO A 27 -9.13 3.06 11.83
N GLY A 28 -8.37 2.64 12.86
CA GLY A 28 -6.90 2.64 12.77
C GLY A 28 -6.38 1.61 11.76
N LEU A 29 -5.37 2.00 10.98
CA LEU A 29 -4.74 1.11 9.99
C LEU A 29 -3.95 -0.02 10.67
N HIS A 30 -3.20 0.24 11.74
CA HIS A 30 -2.40 -0.77 12.45
C HIS A 30 -3.20 -1.97 12.95
N PRO A 31 -4.34 -1.81 13.68
CA PRO A 31 -5.16 -2.95 14.09
C PRO A 31 -5.67 -3.78 12.91
N ARG A 32 -6.03 -3.13 11.81
CA ARG A 32 -6.46 -3.82 10.57
C ARG A 32 -5.35 -4.65 9.97
N LEU A 33 -4.14 -4.08 9.81
CA LEU A 33 -2.97 -4.79 9.31
C LEU A 33 -2.62 -5.97 10.23
N ALA A 34 -2.64 -5.79 11.55
CA ALA A 34 -2.35 -6.85 12.49
C ALA A 34 -3.32 -8.04 12.36
N ALA A 35 -4.63 -7.77 12.24
CA ALA A 35 -5.64 -8.80 12.04
C ALA A 35 -5.41 -9.59 10.73
N ARG A 36 -5.13 -8.88 9.63
CA ARG A 36 -4.87 -9.49 8.32
C ARG A 36 -3.57 -10.30 8.31
N ILE A 37 -2.49 -9.81 8.93
CA ILE A 37 -1.24 -10.58 9.10
C ILE A 37 -1.48 -11.86 9.90
N GLY A 38 -2.30 -11.81 10.95
CA GLY A 38 -2.67 -12.99 11.74
C GLY A 38 -3.34 -14.10 10.89
N ALA A 39 -4.12 -13.72 9.88
CA ALA A 39 -4.77 -14.63 8.93
C ALA A 39 -3.88 -15.06 7.76
N ALA A 40 -2.71 -14.44 7.55
CA ALA A 40 -1.85 -14.72 6.41
C ALA A 40 -1.31 -16.17 6.41
N PRO A 41 -1.25 -16.86 5.24
CA PRO A 41 -0.75 -18.21 5.11
C PRO A 41 0.80 -18.24 5.15
N LEU A 42 1.36 -17.74 6.25
CA LEU A 42 2.79 -17.69 6.55
C LEU A 42 3.10 -18.54 7.79
N VAL A 43 4.33 -18.98 7.94
CA VAL A 43 4.77 -19.67 9.16
C VAL A 43 4.67 -18.76 10.39
N ALA A 44 4.37 -19.33 11.56
CA ALA A 44 4.10 -18.55 12.78
C ALA A 44 5.25 -17.59 13.16
N ALA A 45 6.50 -18.03 13.02
CA ALA A 45 7.67 -17.20 13.29
C ALA A 45 7.70 -15.95 12.40
N ARG A 46 7.36 -16.09 11.10
CA ARG A 46 7.32 -14.95 10.17
C ARG A 46 6.19 -13.99 10.52
N ARG A 47 4.97 -14.49 10.81
CA ARG A 47 3.87 -13.63 11.27
C ARG A 47 4.26 -12.86 12.52
N GLY A 48 4.88 -13.53 13.51
CA GLY A 48 5.35 -12.88 14.73
C GLY A 48 6.37 -11.77 14.46
N ALA A 49 7.34 -11.99 13.58
CA ALA A 49 8.31 -10.97 13.18
C ALA A 49 7.65 -9.78 12.48
N LEU A 50 6.66 -10.01 11.60
CA LEU A 50 5.92 -8.95 10.91
C LEU A 50 5.05 -8.14 11.88
N LEU A 51 4.41 -8.78 12.85
CA LEU A 51 3.64 -8.08 13.87
C LEU A 51 4.55 -7.23 14.78
N ALA A 52 5.72 -7.75 15.14
CA ALA A 52 6.71 -6.95 15.90
C ALA A 52 7.23 -5.76 15.06
N GLY A 53 7.49 -5.97 13.77
CA GLY A 53 7.85 -4.89 12.85
C GLY A 53 6.76 -3.83 12.73
N LEU A 54 5.49 -4.25 12.57
CA LEU A 54 4.35 -3.33 12.55
C LEU A 54 4.27 -2.48 13.82
N ALA A 55 4.45 -3.08 14.99
CA ALA A 55 4.40 -2.37 16.26
C ALA A 55 5.52 -1.34 16.44
N ALA A 56 6.65 -1.51 15.73
CA ALA A 56 7.79 -0.59 15.75
C ALA A 56 7.65 0.59 14.77
N LEU A 57 6.72 0.52 13.80
CA LEU A 57 6.49 1.56 12.82
C LEU A 57 5.48 2.60 13.33
N PRO A 58 5.58 3.87 12.86
CA PRO A 58 4.66 4.91 13.29
C PRO A 58 3.22 4.59 12.85
N PRO A 59 2.21 4.72 13.74
CA PRO A 59 0.82 4.43 13.37
C PRO A 59 0.26 5.43 12.35
N GLY A 60 0.70 6.69 12.40
CA GLY A 60 0.17 7.76 11.58
C GLY A 60 -1.25 8.17 11.95
N ASP A 61 -1.71 9.26 11.34
CA ASP A 61 -3.02 9.87 11.59
C ASP A 61 -3.69 10.44 10.32
N ARG A 62 -3.16 10.07 9.16
CA ARG A 62 -3.62 10.59 7.87
C ARG A 62 -4.68 9.70 7.26
N LEU A 63 -5.46 10.29 6.35
CA LEU A 63 -6.43 9.56 5.55
C LEU A 63 -5.71 8.59 4.62
N CYS A 64 -5.87 7.31 4.86
CA CYS A 64 -5.43 6.21 4.01
C CYS A 64 -6.65 5.63 3.29
N HIS A 65 -6.52 5.40 1.99
CA HIS A 65 -7.60 4.83 1.19
C HIS A 65 -7.75 3.32 1.41
N GLY A 66 -6.62 2.62 1.51
CA GLY A 66 -6.59 1.17 1.74
C GLY A 66 -6.79 0.30 0.49
N ASP A 67 -7.33 0.87 -0.59
CA ASP A 67 -7.53 0.18 -1.89
C ASP A 67 -7.28 1.13 -3.07
N PHE A 68 -6.24 1.97 -2.98
CA PHE A 68 -5.94 2.97 -4.01
C PHE A 68 -5.22 2.34 -5.20
N HIS A 69 -5.88 2.28 -6.35
CA HIS A 69 -5.33 1.78 -7.61
C HIS A 69 -6.05 2.43 -8.81
N PRO A 70 -5.54 2.29 -10.07
CA PRO A 70 -6.09 3.00 -11.23
C PRO A 70 -7.58 2.82 -11.47
N PHE A 71 -8.15 1.65 -11.16
CA PHE A 71 -9.57 1.37 -11.38
C PHE A 71 -10.49 2.06 -10.37
N ASN A 72 -9.96 2.53 -9.25
CA ASN A 72 -10.69 3.32 -8.25
C ASN A 72 -10.54 4.84 -8.49
N ILE A 73 -10.06 5.26 -9.66
CA ILE A 73 -9.94 6.66 -10.07
C ILE A 73 -10.77 6.88 -11.33
N LEU A 74 -11.94 7.49 -11.19
CA LEU A 74 -12.86 7.77 -12.29
C LEU A 74 -12.78 9.23 -12.75
N GLY A 75 -13.32 9.51 -13.94
CA GLY A 75 -13.44 10.86 -14.49
C GLY A 75 -12.21 11.32 -15.30
N PRO A 76 -12.36 12.43 -16.03
CA PRO A 76 -11.28 13.02 -16.83
C PRO A 76 -10.27 13.76 -15.95
N PRO A 77 -9.07 14.09 -16.48
CA PRO A 77 -8.11 14.94 -15.78
C PRO A 77 -8.73 16.26 -15.31
N GLY A 78 -8.55 16.57 -14.03
CA GLY A 78 -9.11 17.78 -13.39
C GLY A 78 -10.51 17.63 -12.82
N ALA A 79 -11.19 16.50 -13.09
CA ALA A 79 -12.49 16.15 -12.50
C ALA A 79 -12.51 14.69 -12.01
N GLU A 80 -11.38 14.26 -11.46
CA GLU A 80 -11.24 12.92 -10.93
C GLU A 80 -12.05 12.70 -9.65
N GLN A 81 -12.58 11.50 -9.54
CA GLN A 81 -13.23 11.00 -8.33
C GLN A 81 -12.54 9.72 -7.89
N VAL A 82 -12.11 9.69 -6.66
CA VAL A 82 -11.62 8.46 -6.02
C VAL A 82 -12.82 7.78 -5.38
N ILE A 83 -13.01 6.50 -5.69
CA ILE A 83 -14.16 5.68 -5.26
C ILE A 83 -13.69 4.49 -4.44
N ASP A 84 -14.65 3.74 -3.87
CA ASP A 84 -14.44 2.52 -3.08
C ASP A 84 -13.62 2.74 -1.79
N TRP A 85 -14.23 3.44 -0.87
CA TRP A 85 -13.67 3.82 0.43
C TRP A 85 -13.92 2.77 1.54
N ALA A 86 -14.29 1.54 1.19
CA ALA A 86 -14.61 0.48 2.16
C ALA A 86 -13.43 0.16 3.09
N ASP A 87 -12.19 0.30 2.59
CA ASP A 87 -10.96 0.07 3.34
C ASP A 87 -10.33 1.36 3.92
N ALA A 88 -11.05 2.48 3.90
CA ALA A 88 -10.52 3.73 4.44
C ALA A 88 -10.12 3.59 5.92
N ALA A 89 -8.99 4.21 6.28
CA ALA A 89 -8.42 4.13 7.61
C ALA A 89 -7.67 5.40 7.99
N SER A 90 -7.45 5.58 9.30
CA SER A 90 -6.47 6.53 9.82
C SER A 90 -5.13 5.81 9.97
N GLY A 91 -4.07 6.31 9.32
CA GLY A 91 -2.79 5.59 9.32
C GLY A 91 -1.60 6.37 8.78
N ALA A 92 -0.50 5.63 8.57
CA ALA A 92 0.71 6.16 7.95
C ALA A 92 0.54 6.21 6.42
N PRO A 93 0.75 7.38 5.77
CA PRO A 93 0.70 7.53 4.32
C PRO A 93 1.57 6.55 3.56
N LEU A 94 2.77 6.27 4.07
CA LEU A 94 3.71 5.37 3.43
C LEU A 94 3.23 3.91 3.44
N ALA A 95 2.51 3.49 4.49
CA ALA A 95 1.87 2.18 4.52
C ALA A 95 0.83 2.03 3.41
N ASP A 96 0.00 3.07 3.18
CA ASP A 96 -1.01 3.08 2.13
C ASP A 96 -0.39 3.12 0.72
N ALA A 97 0.68 3.89 0.54
CA ALA A 97 1.45 3.88 -0.70
C ALA A 97 2.09 2.51 -0.99
N CYS A 98 2.67 1.85 0.02
CA CYS A 98 3.15 0.48 -0.10
C CYS A 98 2.02 -0.49 -0.45
N ARG A 99 0.82 -0.31 0.13
CA ARG A 99 -0.34 -1.14 -0.23
C ARG A 99 -0.76 -0.93 -1.68
N THR A 100 -0.78 0.28 -2.18
CA THR A 100 -1.03 0.55 -3.61
C THR A 100 -0.04 -0.20 -4.50
N SER A 101 1.25 -0.18 -4.17
CA SER A 101 2.27 -0.97 -4.91
C SER A 101 1.97 -2.47 -4.85
N VAL A 102 1.59 -3.01 -3.70
CA VAL A 102 1.22 -4.42 -3.50
C VAL A 102 -0.01 -4.81 -4.32
N LEU A 103 -1.02 -3.93 -4.42
CA LEU A 103 -2.23 -4.17 -5.22
C LEU A 103 -1.94 -4.21 -6.73
N ILE A 104 -0.99 -3.41 -7.19
CA ILE A 104 -0.61 -3.34 -8.62
C ILE A 104 0.32 -4.50 -9.01
N ALA A 105 1.18 -4.95 -8.10
CA ALA A 105 2.26 -5.90 -8.38
C ALA A 105 1.83 -7.20 -9.09
N PRO A 106 0.69 -7.83 -8.78
CA PRO A 106 0.24 -9.04 -9.48
C PRO A 106 -0.10 -8.83 -10.96
N VAL A 107 -0.44 -7.59 -11.34
CA VAL A 107 -0.82 -7.21 -12.71
C VAL A 107 0.35 -6.60 -13.48
N ASP A 108 1.09 -5.69 -12.83
CA ASP A 108 2.22 -4.97 -13.43
C ASP A 108 3.26 -4.63 -12.36
N ALA A 109 4.24 -5.50 -12.19
CA ALA A 109 5.31 -5.33 -11.21
C ALA A 109 6.22 -4.12 -11.52
N ALA A 110 6.36 -3.73 -12.79
CA ALA A 110 7.16 -2.57 -13.19
C ALA A 110 6.45 -1.26 -12.78
N LEU A 111 5.15 -1.17 -13.04
CA LEU A 111 4.32 -0.05 -12.60
C LEU A 111 4.27 0.06 -11.07
N ALA A 112 4.10 -1.06 -10.36
CA ALA A 112 4.09 -1.12 -8.90
C ALA A 112 5.35 -0.49 -8.30
N ARG A 113 6.52 -0.89 -8.81
CA ARG A 113 7.82 -0.36 -8.40
C ARG A 113 7.97 1.13 -8.75
N ALA A 114 7.68 1.50 -10.01
CA ALA A 114 7.77 2.89 -10.45
C ALA A 114 6.86 3.80 -9.61
N TYR A 115 5.66 3.35 -9.30
CA TYR A 115 4.73 4.08 -8.44
C TYR A 115 5.33 4.33 -7.04
N LEU A 116 5.81 3.28 -6.37
CA LEU A 116 6.36 3.41 -5.01
C LEU A 116 7.62 4.29 -4.98
N ASP A 117 8.53 4.12 -5.95
CA ASP A 117 9.74 4.94 -6.07
C ASP A 117 9.43 6.42 -6.28
N HIS A 118 8.42 6.72 -7.10
CA HIS A 118 7.99 8.11 -7.33
C HIS A 118 7.28 8.69 -6.11
N TYR A 119 6.44 7.87 -5.44
CA TYR A 119 5.75 8.30 -4.23
C TYR A 119 6.75 8.65 -3.13
N VAL A 120 7.71 7.77 -2.82
CA VAL A 120 8.73 7.98 -1.79
C VAL A 120 9.51 9.28 -2.05
N ARG A 121 9.93 9.52 -3.30
CA ARG A 121 10.61 10.76 -3.67
C ARG A 121 9.73 12.00 -3.52
N ALA A 122 8.49 11.94 -3.99
CA ALA A 122 7.58 13.08 -3.95
C ALA A 122 7.11 13.43 -2.53
N ALA A 123 6.96 12.43 -1.66
CA ALA A 123 6.63 12.60 -0.26
C ALA A 123 7.84 13.00 0.62
N GLY A 124 9.07 12.94 0.09
CA GLY A 124 10.28 13.13 0.89
C GLY A 124 10.47 12.05 1.97
N ALA A 125 9.92 10.85 1.73
CA ALA A 125 9.97 9.75 2.68
C ALA A 125 11.30 8.99 2.60
N ASP A 126 11.67 8.30 3.69
CA ASP A 126 12.84 7.43 3.70
C ASP A 126 12.57 6.12 2.94
N PRO A 127 13.37 5.79 1.91
CA PRO A 127 13.27 4.50 1.24
C PRO A 127 13.42 3.28 2.16
N ALA A 128 14.17 3.41 3.26
CA ALA A 128 14.33 2.34 4.24
C ALA A 128 13.03 2.11 5.03
N GLU A 129 12.28 3.17 5.31
CA GLU A 129 10.96 3.04 5.93
C GLU A 129 9.97 2.35 4.99
N ALA A 130 9.96 2.71 3.70
CA ALA A 130 9.15 2.01 2.69
C ALA A 130 9.51 0.51 2.59
N ALA A 131 10.80 0.16 2.64
CA ALA A 131 11.27 -1.21 2.68
C ALA A 131 10.81 -1.98 3.93
N SER A 132 10.60 -1.28 5.04
CA SER A 132 10.06 -1.86 6.28
C SER A 132 8.54 -2.08 6.19
N TRP A 133 7.79 -1.17 5.57
CA TRP A 133 6.36 -1.29 5.37
C TRP A 133 5.96 -2.38 4.36
N LEU A 134 6.73 -2.55 3.29
CA LEU A 134 6.35 -3.40 2.15
C LEU A 134 6.05 -4.86 2.54
N PRO A 135 6.89 -5.59 3.31
CA PRO A 135 6.58 -6.96 3.72
C PRO A 135 5.35 -7.04 4.65
N ILE A 136 5.11 -6.02 5.45
CA ILE A 136 3.97 -5.93 6.36
C ILE A 136 2.66 -5.85 5.57
N VAL A 137 2.58 -4.91 4.61
CA VAL A 137 1.36 -4.74 3.81
C VAL A 137 1.15 -5.88 2.81
N ALA A 138 2.24 -6.50 2.29
CA ALA A 138 2.14 -7.69 1.46
C ALA A 138 1.60 -8.90 2.24
N ALA A 139 2.05 -9.10 3.48
CA ALA A 139 1.51 -10.14 4.35
C ALA A 139 0.05 -9.89 4.73
N ALA A 140 -0.32 -8.64 5.00
CA ALA A 140 -1.71 -8.28 5.25
C ALA A 140 -2.59 -8.59 4.03
N ARG A 141 -2.12 -8.29 2.80
CA ARG A 141 -2.85 -8.65 1.57
C ARG A 141 -2.98 -10.15 1.37
N LEU A 142 -1.93 -10.93 1.67
CA LEU A 142 -2.03 -12.40 1.67
C LEU A 142 -3.11 -12.92 2.64
N GLY A 143 -3.30 -12.26 3.77
CA GLY A 143 -4.36 -12.59 4.74
C GLY A 143 -5.78 -12.34 4.24
N GLU A 144 -5.96 -11.58 3.15
CA GLU A 144 -7.25 -11.38 2.49
C GLU A 144 -7.61 -12.55 1.56
N ALA A 145 -6.68 -13.48 1.29
CA ALA A 145 -6.85 -14.70 0.51
C ALA A 145 -7.42 -14.49 -0.90
N ILE A 146 -6.97 -13.44 -1.60
CA ILE A 146 -7.43 -13.15 -2.96
C ILE A 146 -6.83 -14.18 -3.95
N PRO A 147 -7.65 -14.88 -4.72
CA PRO A 147 -7.18 -15.89 -5.68
C PRO A 147 -6.20 -15.30 -6.70
N GLY A 148 -5.10 -16.01 -6.96
CA GLY A 148 -4.13 -15.65 -8.00
C GLY A 148 -3.04 -14.66 -7.56
N GLU A 149 -3.14 -14.00 -6.40
CA GLU A 149 -2.16 -13.02 -5.97
C GLU A 149 -0.99 -13.61 -5.17
N GLU A 150 -1.15 -14.82 -4.61
CA GLU A 150 -0.19 -15.41 -3.67
C GLU A 150 1.24 -15.50 -4.23
N ALA A 151 1.41 -15.92 -5.48
CA ALA A 151 2.72 -16.09 -6.11
C ALA A 151 3.50 -14.77 -6.20
N ALA A 152 2.84 -13.65 -6.43
CA ALA A 152 3.45 -12.33 -6.49
C ALA A 152 3.73 -11.75 -5.09
N LEU A 153 2.88 -12.02 -4.12
CA LEU A 153 2.90 -11.38 -2.80
C LEU A 153 3.74 -12.14 -1.78
N ARG A 154 3.82 -13.47 -1.87
CA ARG A 154 4.56 -14.29 -0.91
C ARG A 154 6.04 -13.90 -0.81
N PRO A 155 6.80 -13.71 -1.92
CA PRO A 155 8.19 -13.25 -1.83
C PRO A 155 8.33 -11.90 -1.10
N LEU A 156 7.44 -10.96 -1.36
CA LEU A 156 7.44 -9.64 -0.70
C LEU A 156 7.17 -9.78 0.80
N ALA A 157 6.18 -10.58 1.18
CA ALA A 157 5.85 -10.85 2.59
C ALA A 157 6.99 -11.59 3.31
N GLU A 158 7.80 -12.37 2.62
CA GLU A 158 8.97 -13.06 3.14
C GLU A 158 10.22 -12.18 3.19
N GLY A 159 10.17 -10.96 2.65
CA GLY A 159 11.23 -9.95 2.71
C GLY A 159 12.09 -9.87 1.46
N ALA A 160 11.67 -10.46 0.35
CA ALA A 160 12.31 -10.23 -0.94
C ALA A 160 12.09 -8.78 -1.39
N ARG A 161 13.08 -8.20 -2.06
CA ARG A 161 12.91 -6.89 -2.70
C ARG A 161 12.13 -7.05 -3.99
N PRO A 162 11.24 -6.09 -4.35
CA PRO A 162 10.57 -6.10 -5.64
C PRO A 162 11.61 -6.07 -6.77
N GLY A 163 11.65 -7.11 -7.60
CA GLY A 163 12.47 -7.16 -8.82
C GLY A 163 13.90 -7.63 -8.63
N GLY A 164 14.17 -8.47 -7.62
CA GLY A 164 15.37 -9.32 -7.58
C GLY A 164 15.21 -10.51 -8.51
#